data_9d5f4d47ef0e68a72f7caf7e06ef5348
#
_entry.id   9d5f4d47ef0e68a72f7caf7e06ef5348
#
_cell.length_a   1.000
_cell.length_b   1.000
_cell.length_c   1.000
_cell.angle_alpha   90.00
_cell.angle_beta   90.00
_cell.angle_gamma   90.00
#
_symmetry.space_group_name_H-M   'P 1'
#
loop_
_entity.id
_entity.type
_entity.pdbx_description
1 polymer ?
#
loop_
_entity_poly.entity_id
_entity_poly.type
_entity_poly.pdbx_seq_one_letter_code
_entity_poly.pdbx_strand_id
1 'polypeptide(L)'
;VDDIVNIGIGIPEMVSRYARKSGMLDMVTLTVGSGGIGGFPVSGEAFGAMIGAASVYDMANQFDLYDNGGLDICFMGALEVDQYGNINAHRGPGAFAGIGGFANITAKTPTVVFCMSFNAKGLTVSQKSGEITIRKRRIST
;
A
#
# COMPACT_ATOMS: atom_id res chain seq x y z
N VAL A 1 13.79 3.81 -17.77
CA VAL A 1 12.92 4.56 -16.87
C VAL A 1 13.08 3.89 -15.51
N ASP A 2 13.70 4.56 -14.57
CA ASP A 2 13.97 4.03 -13.22
C ASP A 2 13.04 4.69 -12.23
N ASP A 3 11.73 4.44 -12.37
CA ASP A 3 10.74 4.98 -11.43
C ASP A 3 11.03 4.48 -10.01
N ILE A 4 11.05 5.40 -9.05
CA ILE A 4 11.19 5.11 -7.63
C ILE A 4 9.80 4.82 -7.06
N VAL A 5 9.60 3.58 -6.62
CA VAL A 5 8.30 3.04 -6.26
C VAL A 5 8.27 2.62 -4.80
N ASN A 6 7.38 3.21 -4.00
CA ASN A 6 7.16 2.74 -2.64
C ASN A 6 6.10 1.64 -2.59
N ILE A 7 6.41 0.58 -1.84
CA ILE A 7 5.49 -0.54 -1.59
C ILE A 7 5.01 -0.48 -0.14
N GLY A 8 3.71 -0.35 0.04
CA GLY A 8 3.04 -0.44 1.34
C GLY A 8 2.80 -1.87 1.79
N ILE A 9 2.49 -2.04 3.07
CA ILE A 9 2.20 -3.33 3.70
C ILE A 9 0.84 -3.90 3.22
N GLY A 10 0.73 -5.22 3.21
CA GLY A 10 -0.50 -5.95 2.95
C GLY A 10 -0.75 -6.22 1.47
N ILE A 11 -1.91 -5.86 0.93
CA ILE A 11 -2.24 -6.10 -0.49
C ILE A 11 -1.22 -5.47 -1.45
N PRO A 12 -0.70 -4.26 -1.21
CA PRO A 12 0.36 -3.67 -2.05
C PRO A 12 1.60 -4.55 -2.23
N GLU A 13 1.95 -5.39 -1.27
CA GLU A 13 3.10 -6.31 -1.38
C GLU A 13 3.01 -7.24 -2.60
N MET A 14 1.79 -7.52 -3.07
CA MET A 14 1.58 -8.36 -4.25
C MET A 14 2.12 -7.72 -5.53
N VAL A 15 2.21 -6.38 -5.56
CA VAL A 15 2.76 -5.64 -6.72
C VAL A 15 4.22 -6.01 -6.92
N SER A 16 5.02 -6.00 -5.86
CA SER A 16 6.44 -6.38 -5.95
C SER A 16 6.63 -7.84 -6.37
N ARG A 17 5.76 -8.74 -5.86
CA ARG A 17 5.76 -10.15 -6.26
C ARG A 17 5.44 -10.33 -7.74
N TYR A 18 4.45 -9.59 -8.24
CA TYR A 18 4.08 -9.61 -9.64
C TYR A 18 5.20 -9.05 -10.52
N ALA A 19 5.79 -7.91 -10.14
CA ALA A 19 6.92 -7.31 -10.86
C ALA A 19 8.10 -8.28 -10.98
N ARG A 20 8.42 -8.99 -9.88
CA ARG A 20 9.45 -10.04 -9.90
C ARG A 20 9.11 -11.18 -10.87
N LYS A 21 7.87 -11.69 -10.81
CA LYS A 21 7.41 -12.79 -11.66
C LYS A 21 7.40 -12.42 -13.15
N SER A 22 7.14 -11.14 -13.44
CA SER A 22 7.06 -10.60 -14.81
C SER A 22 8.40 -10.12 -15.35
N GLY A 23 9.51 -10.21 -14.56
CA GLY A 23 10.82 -9.70 -14.97
C GLY A 23 10.91 -8.18 -15.03
N MET A 24 10.03 -7.47 -14.30
CA MET A 24 9.96 -6.01 -14.32
C MET A 24 10.76 -5.34 -13.20
N LEU A 25 11.40 -6.12 -12.32
CA LEU A 25 12.14 -5.54 -11.19
C LEU A 25 13.32 -4.64 -11.63
N ASP A 26 13.93 -4.96 -12.74
CA ASP A 26 15.07 -4.18 -13.28
C ASP A 26 14.62 -2.85 -13.94
N MET A 27 13.31 -2.61 -14.02
CA MET A 27 12.75 -1.41 -14.62
C MET A 27 12.34 -0.36 -13.56
N VAL A 28 12.39 -0.71 -12.28
CA VAL A 28 11.95 0.15 -11.18
C VAL A 28 12.86 0.01 -9.97
N THR A 29 12.98 1.07 -9.20
CA THR A 29 13.67 1.05 -7.91
C THR A 29 12.64 0.94 -6.79
N LEU A 30 12.52 -0.23 -6.16
CA LEU A 30 11.57 -0.44 -5.07
C LEU A 30 12.11 0.16 -3.76
N THR A 31 11.22 0.75 -2.98
CA THR A 31 11.51 1.26 -1.64
C THR A 31 10.47 0.79 -0.63
N VAL A 32 10.88 0.72 0.63
CA VAL A 32 9.98 0.53 1.78
C VAL A 32 10.27 1.58 2.85
N GLY A 33 9.25 2.00 3.59
CA GLY A 33 9.37 3.10 4.56
C GLY A 33 10.39 2.88 5.69
N SER A 34 10.87 1.67 5.89
CA SER A 34 11.91 1.33 6.87
C SER A 34 13.35 1.63 6.43
N GLY A 35 13.55 2.16 5.21
CA GLY A 35 14.86 2.63 4.74
C GLY A 35 15.49 1.80 3.61
N GLY A 36 14.90 0.68 3.23
CA GLY A 36 15.44 -0.14 2.14
C GLY A 36 15.15 0.44 0.77
N ILE A 37 16.16 0.46 -0.10
CA ILE A 37 16.08 0.94 -1.49
C ILE A 37 16.75 -0.06 -2.43
N GLY A 38 16.12 -0.33 -3.56
CA GLY A 38 16.68 -1.08 -4.68
C GLY A 38 16.86 -2.56 -4.40
N GLY A 39 15.89 -3.19 -3.83
CA GLY A 39 15.88 -4.64 -3.58
C GLY A 39 14.47 -5.19 -3.70
N PHE A 40 14.23 -6.37 -3.13
CA PHE A 40 12.93 -7.00 -3.10
C PHE A 40 12.36 -6.99 -1.68
N PRO A 41 11.20 -6.32 -1.44
CA PRO A 41 10.57 -6.27 -0.14
C PRO A 41 10.17 -7.66 0.37
N VAL A 42 10.47 -7.95 1.64
CA VAL A 42 9.99 -9.15 2.32
C VAL A 42 8.53 -8.95 2.70
N SER A 43 7.72 -9.99 2.53
CA SER A 43 6.28 -9.93 2.78
C SER A 43 5.90 -10.44 4.18
N GLY A 44 4.69 -10.09 4.62
CA GLY A 44 4.09 -10.57 5.86
C GLY A 44 4.73 -9.94 7.10
N GLU A 45 4.98 -10.74 8.14
CA GLU A 45 5.49 -10.25 9.43
C GLU A 45 6.88 -9.60 9.35
N ALA A 46 7.67 -9.98 8.35
CA ALA A 46 8.98 -9.39 8.10
C ALA A 46 8.93 -8.20 7.12
N PHE A 47 7.74 -7.67 6.84
CA PHE A 47 7.61 -6.48 5.98
C PHE A 47 8.40 -5.31 6.56
N GLY A 48 9.12 -4.62 5.68
CA GLY A 48 10.08 -3.58 6.05
C GLY A 48 11.53 -4.02 5.84
N ALA A 49 11.81 -5.32 5.83
CA ALA A 49 13.10 -5.83 5.36
C ALA A 49 13.12 -5.94 3.83
N MET A 50 14.32 -5.87 3.25
CA MET A 50 14.55 -6.05 1.82
C MET A 50 15.65 -7.06 1.56
N ILE A 51 15.46 -7.91 0.55
CA ILE A 51 16.47 -8.83 0.04
C ILE A 51 17.24 -8.13 -1.07
N GLY A 52 18.56 -8.09 -0.94
CA GLY A 52 19.43 -7.51 -1.97
C GLY A 52 19.27 -6.00 -2.14
N ALA A 53 18.97 -5.28 -1.06
CA ALA A 53 18.90 -3.82 -1.10
C ALA A 53 20.21 -3.22 -1.61
N ALA A 54 20.12 -2.27 -2.53
CA ALA A 54 21.27 -1.52 -3.03
C ALA A 54 21.79 -0.53 -1.98
N SER A 55 20.87 0.02 -1.16
CA SER A 55 21.21 0.83 0.01
C SER A 55 20.17 0.73 1.09
N VAL A 56 20.59 1.07 2.31
CA VAL A 56 19.71 1.12 3.48
C VAL A 56 19.99 2.44 4.20
N TYR A 57 18.96 3.26 4.32
CA TYR A 57 18.97 4.51 5.07
C TYR A 57 18.30 4.33 6.43
N ASP A 58 18.59 5.23 7.35
CA ASP A 58 17.70 5.35 8.52
C ASP A 58 16.33 5.90 8.08
N MET A 59 15.33 5.68 8.92
CA MET A 59 13.95 6.05 8.59
C MET A 59 13.78 7.56 8.36
N ALA A 60 14.49 8.41 9.11
CA ALA A 60 14.37 9.86 8.95
C ALA A 60 14.86 10.31 7.57
N ASN A 61 16.04 9.86 7.14
CA ASN A 61 16.57 10.18 5.81
C ASN A 61 15.69 9.61 4.68
N GLN A 62 15.11 8.42 4.89
CA GLN A 62 14.17 7.84 3.92
C GLN A 62 12.91 8.70 3.77
N PHE A 63 12.37 9.20 4.88
CA PHE A 63 11.21 10.08 4.84
C PHE A 63 11.53 11.48 4.31
N ASP A 64 12.73 11.99 4.55
CA ASP A 64 13.21 13.22 3.90
C ASP A 64 13.20 13.10 2.37
N LEU A 65 13.62 11.94 1.84
CA LEU A 65 13.51 11.66 0.41
C LEU A 65 12.05 11.74 -0.07
N TYR A 66 11.12 11.12 0.65
CA TYR A 66 9.69 11.11 0.29
C TYR A 66 9.07 12.51 0.39
N ASP A 67 9.33 13.23 1.47
CA ASP A 67 8.81 14.57 1.71
C ASP A 67 9.35 15.60 0.70
N ASN A 68 10.48 15.32 0.08
CA ASN A 68 11.03 16.14 -0.99
C ASN A 68 10.62 15.68 -2.41
N GLY A 69 9.66 14.75 -2.52
CA GLY A 69 9.12 14.30 -3.81
C GLY A 69 10.00 13.28 -4.54
N GLY A 70 10.77 12.51 -3.81
CA GLY A 70 11.65 11.46 -4.36
C GLY A 70 10.93 10.16 -4.73
N LEU A 71 9.61 10.14 -4.79
CA LEU A 71 8.82 9.00 -5.26
C LEU A 71 8.06 9.37 -6.54
N ASP A 72 8.05 8.48 -7.50
CA ASP A 72 7.23 8.59 -8.71
C ASP A 72 5.86 7.93 -8.52
N ILE A 73 5.84 6.78 -7.86
CA ILE A 73 4.63 5.99 -7.61
C ILE A 73 4.66 5.41 -6.19
N CYS A 74 3.51 5.37 -5.52
CA CYS A 74 3.37 4.56 -4.32
C CYS A 74 2.12 3.67 -4.39
N PHE A 75 2.27 2.43 -3.90
CA PHE A 75 1.18 1.48 -3.74
C PHE A 75 0.87 1.36 -2.26
N MET A 76 -0.33 1.79 -1.85
CA MET A 76 -0.70 1.92 -0.46
C MET A 76 -1.96 1.09 -0.14
N GLY A 77 -2.00 0.53 1.07
CA GLY A 77 -3.22 -0.04 1.61
C GLY A 77 -4.15 1.05 2.14
N ALA A 78 -5.44 0.74 2.22
CA ALA A 78 -6.43 1.59 2.87
C ALA A 78 -7.45 0.75 3.63
N LEU A 79 -8.07 1.33 4.66
CA LEU A 79 -9.11 0.70 5.45
C LEU A 79 -10.50 0.97 4.87
N GLU A 80 -10.72 2.17 4.38
CA GLU A 80 -11.99 2.62 3.82
C GLU A 80 -11.75 3.60 2.67
N VAL A 81 -12.69 3.62 1.74
CA VAL A 81 -12.79 4.60 0.66
C VAL A 81 -14.24 5.02 0.51
N ASP A 82 -14.50 6.31 0.38
CA ASP A 82 -15.85 6.81 0.11
C ASP A 82 -16.11 6.98 -1.39
N GLN A 83 -17.34 7.37 -1.73
CA GLN A 83 -17.78 7.58 -3.12
C GLN A 83 -17.07 8.74 -3.83
N TYR A 84 -16.38 9.60 -3.10
CA TYR A 84 -15.63 10.75 -3.61
C TYR A 84 -14.14 10.46 -3.75
N GLY A 85 -13.71 9.24 -3.33
CA GLY A 85 -12.31 8.85 -3.36
C GLY A 85 -11.51 9.29 -2.13
N ASN A 86 -12.17 9.77 -1.07
CA ASN A 86 -11.48 10.05 0.18
C ASN A 86 -11.07 8.75 0.86
N ILE A 87 -9.85 8.71 1.37
CA ILE A 87 -9.22 7.51 1.92
C ILE A 87 -9.06 7.65 3.43
N ASN A 88 -9.44 6.60 4.16
CA ASN A 88 -9.11 6.42 5.56
C ASN A 88 -8.15 5.24 5.72
N ALA A 89 -6.96 5.52 6.25
CA ALA A 89 -5.92 4.51 6.48
C ALA A 89 -5.56 4.33 7.95
N HIS A 90 -6.10 5.14 8.87
CA HIS A 90 -5.63 5.22 10.25
C HIS A 90 -6.61 4.71 11.31
N ARG A 91 -7.89 4.63 10.99
CA ARG A 91 -8.95 4.23 11.93
C ARG A 91 -9.95 3.30 11.25
N GLY A 92 -10.16 2.14 11.82
CA GLY A 92 -11.23 1.20 11.43
C GLY A 92 -12.21 0.96 12.57
N PRO A 93 -13.32 0.24 12.35
CA PRO A 93 -14.27 -0.15 13.38
C PRO A 93 -13.57 -0.93 14.51
N GLY A 94 -13.53 -0.33 15.71
CA GLY A 94 -12.90 -0.92 16.89
C GLY A 94 -11.37 -0.97 16.89
N ALA A 95 -10.71 -0.32 15.93
CA ALA A 95 -9.26 -0.27 15.84
C ALA A 95 -8.75 1.12 15.47
N PHE A 96 -7.70 1.54 16.12
CA PHE A 96 -6.95 2.75 15.81
C PHE A 96 -5.51 2.34 15.46
N ALA A 97 -5.21 2.26 14.18
CA ALA A 97 -3.90 1.81 13.70
C ALA A 97 -2.85 2.93 13.68
N GLY A 98 -3.29 4.18 13.70
CA GLY A 98 -2.42 5.33 13.45
C GLY A 98 -2.13 5.53 11.97
N ILE A 99 -1.61 6.71 11.62
CA ILE A 99 -1.34 7.07 10.22
C ILE A 99 0.00 6.52 9.73
N GLY A 100 0.96 6.28 10.62
CA GLY A 100 2.32 5.87 10.24
C GLY A 100 2.93 6.79 9.20
N GLY A 101 3.66 6.23 8.26
CA GLY A 101 4.29 6.95 7.15
C GLY A 101 3.36 7.32 5.99
N PHE A 102 2.08 6.96 6.07
CA PHE A 102 1.13 7.14 4.98
C PHE A 102 1.08 8.58 4.45
N ALA A 103 0.98 9.56 5.36
CA ALA A 103 0.86 10.97 4.99
C ALA A 103 2.09 11.47 4.23
N ASN A 104 3.29 11.16 4.71
CA ASN A 104 4.54 11.57 4.08
C ASN A 104 4.71 10.91 2.70
N ILE A 105 4.48 9.59 2.62
CA ILE A 105 4.62 8.82 1.38
C ILE A 105 3.67 9.35 0.30
N THR A 106 2.43 9.70 0.66
CA THR A 106 1.42 10.11 -0.32
C THR A 106 1.43 11.60 -0.65
N ALA A 107 1.98 12.46 0.23
CA ALA A 107 1.82 13.90 0.13
C ALA A 107 2.40 14.53 -1.14
N LYS A 108 3.53 14.04 -1.62
CA LYS A 108 4.21 14.57 -2.82
C LYS A 108 4.43 13.56 -3.93
N THR A 109 3.94 12.34 -3.75
CA THR A 109 4.02 11.31 -4.79
C THR A 109 2.99 11.61 -5.88
N PRO A 110 3.40 11.80 -7.12
CA PRO A 110 2.48 12.19 -8.20
C PRO A 110 1.46 11.11 -8.55
N THR A 111 1.79 9.83 -8.35
CA THR A 111 0.89 8.71 -8.60
C THR A 111 0.71 7.86 -7.36
N VAL A 112 -0.48 7.90 -6.76
CA VAL A 112 -0.83 7.09 -5.59
C VAL A 112 -1.86 6.03 -5.98
N VAL A 113 -1.51 4.76 -5.81
CA VAL A 113 -2.37 3.62 -6.13
C VAL A 113 -2.82 2.94 -4.84
N PHE A 114 -4.11 2.93 -4.58
CA PHE A 114 -4.67 2.24 -3.42
C PHE A 114 -5.04 0.79 -3.75
N CYS A 115 -4.45 -0.13 -3.02
CA CYS A 115 -4.68 -1.57 -3.13
C CYS A 115 -5.45 -2.06 -1.90
N MET A 116 -6.73 -2.33 -2.09
CA MET A 116 -7.62 -2.74 -1.00
C MET A 116 -8.68 -3.71 -1.49
N SER A 117 -9.27 -4.49 -0.58
CA SER A 117 -10.44 -5.29 -0.93
C SER A 117 -11.65 -4.37 -1.08
N PHE A 118 -12.39 -4.51 -2.17
CA PHE A 118 -13.64 -3.76 -2.36
C PHE A 118 -14.69 -4.11 -1.30
N ASN A 119 -14.69 -5.36 -0.84
CA ASN A 119 -15.59 -5.87 0.18
C ASN A 119 -14.79 -6.37 1.38
N ALA A 120 -14.78 -5.64 2.48
CA ALA A 120 -14.27 -6.11 3.77
C ALA A 120 -15.42 -6.32 4.75
N LYS A 121 -15.19 -7.14 5.75
CA LYS A 121 -16.08 -7.54 6.86
C LYS A 121 -17.40 -6.76 6.97
N GLY A 122 -18.53 -7.44 6.81
CA GLY A 122 -19.86 -6.85 6.99
C GLY A 122 -20.65 -6.61 5.70
N LEU A 123 -20.05 -6.84 4.54
CA LEU A 123 -20.74 -6.88 3.27
C LEU A 123 -20.84 -8.33 2.79
N THR A 124 -22.04 -8.81 2.53
CA THR A 124 -22.28 -10.11 1.89
C THR A 124 -22.83 -9.86 0.50
N VAL A 125 -22.11 -10.33 -0.50
CA VAL A 125 -22.57 -10.32 -1.89
C VAL A 125 -22.96 -11.74 -2.25
N SER A 126 -24.19 -11.94 -2.71
CA SER A 126 -24.65 -13.22 -3.23
C SER A 126 -25.19 -13.04 -4.63
N GLN A 127 -24.87 -14.00 -5.51
CA GLN A 127 -25.42 -14.06 -6.85
C GLN A 127 -26.32 -15.29 -6.96
N LYS A 128 -27.56 -15.10 -7.39
CA LYS A 128 -28.48 -16.20 -7.66
C LYS A 128 -29.23 -15.89 -8.95
N SER A 129 -29.16 -16.80 -9.91
CA SER A 129 -29.89 -16.70 -11.20
C SER A 129 -29.64 -15.38 -11.96
N GLY A 130 -28.41 -14.86 -11.90
CA GLY A 130 -28.03 -13.61 -12.58
C GLY A 130 -28.31 -12.33 -11.75
N GLU A 131 -29.02 -12.44 -10.65
CA GLU A 131 -29.31 -11.32 -9.76
C GLU A 131 -28.25 -11.22 -8.66
N ILE A 132 -27.71 -10.01 -8.44
CA ILE A 132 -26.73 -9.72 -7.40
C ILE A 132 -27.45 -9.08 -6.22
N THR A 133 -27.41 -9.76 -5.07
CA THR A 133 -27.94 -9.24 -3.82
C THR A 133 -26.79 -8.79 -2.93
N ILE A 134 -26.80 -7.53 -2.51
CA ILE A 134 -25.83 -6.93 -1.59
C ILE A 134 -26.49 -6.75 -0.22
N ARG A 135 -25.98 -7.39 0.81
CA ARG A 135 -26.43 -7.24 2.18
C ARG A 135 -25.33 -6.59 3.01
N LYS A 136 -25.62 -5.40 3.53
CA LYS A 136 -24.75 -4.71 4.49
C LYS A 136 -25.12 -5.19 5.90
N ARG A 137 -24.19 -5.78 6.62
CA ARG A 137 -24.35 -6.02 8.05
C ARG A 137 -24.27 -4.66 8.77
N ARG A 138 -25.32 -4.26 9.46
CA ARG A 138 -25.22 -3.13 10.39
C ARG A 138 -24.20 -3.51 11.48
N ILE A 139 -23.12 -2.78 11.53
CA ILE A 139 -22.25 -2.80 12.69
C ILE A 139 -22.94 -1.87 13.67
N SER A 140 -23.45 -2.41 14.77
CA SER A 140 -23.92 -1.59 15.88
C SER A 140 -22.74 -0.78 16.39
N THR A 141 -22.87 0.52 16.32
CA THR A 141 -21.96 1.48 16.99
C THR A 141 -21.99 1.27 18.49
#